data_bc545f6c425de76aa1dd4cf9b24d7f28
#
_entry.id   bc545f6c425de76aa1dd4cf9b24d7f28
#
_cell.length_a   1.000
_cell.length_b   1.000
_cell.length_c   1.000
_cell.angle_alpha   90.00
_cell.angle_beta   90.00
_cell.angle_gamma   90.00
#
_symmetry.space_group_name_H-M   'P 1'
#
loop_
_entity.id
_entity.type
_entity.pdbx_description
1 polymer ?
#
loop_
_entity_poly.entity_id
_entity_poly.type
_entity_poly.pdbx_seq_one_letter_code
_entity_poly.pdbx_strand_id
1 'polypeptide(L)'
;MRKARRWRRKPGKKIVDVTAGLEVLRPHAAGIDVGNAEHYVAVPPGRSDPSVQTFGSFTADLHRLAQWLQACHIESVVMQATGVYWMGLYQVLESHGFQVYVVNAKYTQTLPGRKTDVLECQWLQKLHTYGLLNNSFLPPEEIRVLRTYLRQRENLVAAAGTCIQQMQKVLTEMNVQLANVLSDLSGTTGMAIVQAILEGQRAPQRLAALADPRVQASRKEIAQSLEGPWREDLLFVLQQVHDLYFTYLESITACDRRIEAHLKTLEAKADLAAQPLPPMPRLPRRKHIPQTQLREELYRVTGVDLTRIDGIHVQTAQVVISEVGVDMTRWPDEHHFASWLGLCPNNRITGGKVIRRGTKKVLNRAATALRLAAQSLHHSKSYLGAKYRRLRARLDGPVAITAMAHLLARLIYRLLRYGTQYHDKGVEHYQRKYRETQIKSLKKQAALLNMQLIPAPGVSK
;
A
#
# COMPACT_ATOMS: atom_id res chain seq x y z
N MET A 1 10.43 -52.95 36.89
CA MET A 1 11.02 -51.73 37.47
C MET A 1 11.58 -50.84 36.36
N ARG A 2 10.85 -49.77 35.98
CA ARG A 2 11.30 -48.80 34.96
C ARG A 2 12.04 -47.64 35.71
N LYS A 3 13.35 -47.46 35.41
CA LYS A 3 14.16 -46.38 35.97
C LYS A 3 13.70 -45.03 35.41
N ALA A 4 13.23 -44.13 36.27
CA ALA A 4 12.90 -42.73 35.95
C ALA A 4 14.16 -41.98 35.51
N ARG A 5 14.16 -41.49 34.25
CA ARG A 5 15.20 -40.59 33.72
C ARG A 5 15.05 -39.21 34.39
N ARG A 6 15.95 -38.87 35.31
CA ARG A 6 16.10 -37.53 35.89
C ARG A 6 16.57 -36.56 34.80
N TRP A 7 15.66 -35.67 34.33
CA TRP A 7 16.03 -34.56 33.45
C TRP A 7 16.92 -33.58 34.24
N ARG A 8 18.21 -33.53 33.88
CA ARG A 8 19.11 -32.47 34.34
C ARG A 8 18.66 -31.16 33.65
N ARG A 9 18.18 -30.21 34.45
CA ARG A 9 17.99 -28.82 33.98
C ARG A 9 19.35 -28.30 33.52
N LYS A 10 19.42 -27.92 32.20
CA LYS A 10 20.58 -27.19 31.68
C LYS A 10 20.66 -25.86 32.44
N PRO A 11 21.87 -25.43 32.85
CA PRO A 11 22.05 -24.12 33.50
C PRO A 11 21.56 -23.04 32.56
N GLY A 12 20.75 -22.08 33.07
CA GLY A 12 20.21 -20.98 32.30
C GLY A 12 21.34 -20.21 31.60
N LYS A 13 21.23 -19.98 30.30
CA LYS A 13 22.15 -19.10 29.61
C LYS A 13 22.13 -17.75 30.33
N LYS A 14 23.27 -17.27 30.82
CA LYS A 14 23.42 -15.90 31.34
C LYS A 14 22.91 -14.95 30.29
N ILE A 15 21.91 -14.13 30.62
CA ILE A 15 21.43 -13.06 29.75
C ILE A 15 22.58 -12.06 29.66
N VAL A 16 23.24 -12.01 28.52
CA VAL A 16 24.27 -10.99 28.24
C VAL A 16 23.54 -9.66 28.15
N ASP A 17 23.91 -8.70 28.96
CA ASP A 17 23.40 -7.34 28.87
C ASP A 17 23.97 -6.68 27.58
N VAL A 18 23.20 -6.74 26.50
CA VAL A 18 23.58 -6.19 25.18
C VAL A 18 23.72 -4.66 25.19
N THR A 19 23.39 -4.00 26.30
CA THR A 19 23.49 -2.53 26.43
C THR A 19 24.65 -2.08 27.28
N ALA A 20 25.44 -3.02 27.87
CA ALA A 20 26.62 -2.67 28.66
C ALA A 20 27.64 -1.93 27.83
N GLY A 21 28.03 -0.71 28.22
CA GLY A 21 28.99 0.15 27.55
C GLY A 21 28.39 1.03 26.43
N LEU A 22 27.08 1.03 26.20
CA LEU A 22 26.45 1.97 25.25
C LEU A 22 26.17 3.32 25.92
N GLU A 23 26.32 4.39 25.17
CA GLU A 23 25.97 5.75 25.60
C GLU A 23 24.45 5.93 25.69
N VAL A 24 23.98 6.61 26.72
CA VAL A 24 22.58 6.95 26.93
C VAL A 24 22.21 8.13 26.04
N LEU A 25 21.40 7.88 25.02
CA LEU A 25 20.95 8.91 24.08
C LEU A 25 19.64 9.59 24.51
N ARG A 26 18.76 8.88 25.23
CA ARG A 26 17.46 9.37 25.69
C ARG A 26 17.26 9.05 27.16
N PRO A 27 17.75 9.91 28.08
CA PRO A 27 17.64 9.63 29.53
C PRO A 27 16.20 9.74 30.06
N HIS A 28 15.32 10.46 29.35
CA HIS A 28 13.92 10.71 29.71
C HIS A 28 12.97 9.87 28.83
N ALA A 29 13.27 8.58 28.69
CA ALA A 29 12.57 7.66 27.80
C ALA A 29 11.69 6.67 28.57
N ALA A 30 10.42 6.49 28.16
CA ALA A 30 9.54 5.44 28.64
C ALA A 30 9.28 4.38 27.56
N GLY A 31 8.98 3.14 27.99
CA GLY A 31 8.57 2.05 27.11
C GLY A 31 7.20 1.54 27.49
N ILE A 32 6.34 1.34 26.49
CA ILE A 32 4.97 0.87 26.69
C ILE A 32 4.75 -0.42 25.89
N ASP A 33 4.34 -1.45 26.60
CA ASP A 33 3.74 -2.62 26.00
C ASP A 33 2.21 -2.41 25.92
N VAL A 34 1.68 -2.46 24.69
CA VAL A 34 0.30 -2.08 24.40
C VAL A 34 -0.57 -3.32 24.29
N GLY A 35 -1.43 -3.52 25.29
CA GLY A 35 -2.47 -4.53 25.29
C GLY A 35 -3.84 -4.00 24.85
N ASN A 36 -4.81 -4.89 24.75
CA ASN A 36 -6.20 -4.54 24.44
C ASN A 36 -6.93 -3.90 25.62
N ALA A 37 -6.77 -4.45 26.81
CA ALA A 37 -7.44 -3.99 28.04
C ALA A 37 -6.53 -3.15 28.94
N GLU A 38 -5.23 -3.43 28.92
CA GLU A 38 -4.25 -2.84 29.83
C GLU A 38 -2.96 -2.50 29.05
N HIS A 39 -2.27 -1.47 29.52
CA HIS A 39 -0.97 -1.03 29.01
C HIS A 39 0.05 -1.07 30.14
N TYR A 40 1.17 -1.75 29.92
CA TYR A 40 2.29 -1.80 30.86
C TYR A 40 3.33 -0.76 30.48
N VAL A 41 3.63 0.14 31.42
CA VAL A 41 4.47 1.32 31.17
C VAL A 41 5.69 1.29 32.09
N ALA A 42 6.88 1.30 31.49
CA ALA A 42 8.14 1.35 32.21
C ALA A 42 8.82 2.71 32.05
N VAL A 43 9.28 3.27 33.17
CA VAL A 43 10.13 4.47 33.24
C VAL A 43 11.53 4.11 33.74
N PRO A 44 12.55 4.97 33.56
CA PRO A 44 13.89 4.71 34.12
C PRO A 44 13.86 4.52 35.64
N PRO A 45 14.72 3.65 36.20
CA PRO A 45 14.84 3.46 37.65
C PRO A 45 15.08 4.78 38.38
N GLY A 46 14.38 4.98 39.49
CA GLY A 46 14.48 6.20 40.30
C GLY A 46 13.53 7.33 39.89
N ARG A 47 12.75 7.18 38.79
CA ARG A 47 11.72 8.15 38.38
C ARG A 47 10.37 7.90 39.05
N SER A 48 10.09 6.66 39.42
CA SER A 48 8.90 6.24 40.17
C SER A 48 9.22 4.95 40.93
N ASP A 49 8.51 4.71 42.00
CA ASP A 49 8.54 3.45 42.77
C ASP A 49 7.08 2.95 42.90
N PRO A 50 6.70 1.87 42.22
CA PRO A 50 7.50 1.05 41.27
C PRO A 50 7.78 1.74 39.93
N SER A 51 8.88 1.35 39.26
CA SER A 51 9.27 1.88 37.95
C SER A 51 8.43 1.35 36.80
N VAL A 52 7.53 0.42 37.06
CA VAL A 52 6.52 -0.07 36.07
C VAL A 52 5.15 0.06 36.69
N GLN A 53 4.25 0.68 35.91
CA GLN A 53 2.83 0.80 36.26
C GLN A 53 1.95 0.25 35.16
N THR A 54 0.73 -0.18 35.53
CA THR A 54 -0.28 -0.68 34.61
C THR A 54 -1.45 0.30 34.57
N PHE A 55 -1.94 0.59 33.36
CA PHE A 55 -3.05 1.49 33.13
C PHE A 55 -4.09 0.79 32.25
N GLY A 56 -5.38 1.07 32.49
CA GLY A 56 -6.45 0.60 31.61
C GLY A 56 -6.44 1.27 30.24
N SER A 57 -7.29 0.79 29.36
CA SER A 57 -7.39 1.28 27.98
C SER A 57 -8.49 2.33 27.76
N PHE A 58 -9.25 2.70 28.79
CA PHE A 58 -10.25 3.75 28.68
C PHE A 58 -9.61 5.13 28.57
N THR A 59 -10.27 6.07 27.88
CA THR A 59 -9.72 7.42 27.66
C THR A 59 -9.22 8.10 28.93
N ALA A 60 -9.96 7.98 30.03
CA ALA A 60 -9.53 8.54 31.34
C ALA A 60 -8.23 7.90 31.84
N ASP A 61 -8.03 6.60 31.59
CA ASP A 61 -6.83 5.88 31.98
C ASP A 61 -5.63 6.32 31.13
N LEU A 62 -5.85 6.55 29.82
CA LEU A 62 -4.80 7.05 28.93
C LEU A 62 -4.34 8.46 29.34
N HIS A 63 -5.26 9.32 29.76
CA HIS A 63 -4.89 10.63 30.31
C HIS A 63 -4.15 10.51 31.63
N ARG A 64 -4.56 9.61 32.53
CA ARG A 64 -3.81 9.32 33.79
C ARG A 64 -2.40 8.79 33.52
N LEU A 65 -2.25 7.92 32.52
CA LEU A 65 -0.96 7.43 32.04
C LEU A 65 -0.07 8.60 31.57
N ALA A 66 -0.63 9.50 30.73
CA ALA A 66 0.11 10.67 30.25
C ALA A 66 0.53 11.61 31.40
N GLN A 67 -0.35 11.88 32.35
CA GLN A 67 -0.06 12.69 33.55
C GLN A 67 1.02 12.05 34.42
N TRP A 68 0.98 10.72 34.61
CA TRP A 68 2.02 10.01 35.37
C TRP A 68 3.38 10.07 34.66
N LEU A 69 3.42 9.95 33.34
CA LEU A 69 4.66 10.13 32.56
C LEU A 69 5.22 11.55 32.67
N GLN A 70 4.36 12.59 32.69
CA GLN A 70 4.78 13.97 32.92
C GLN A 70 5.37 14.14 34.36
N ALA A 71 4.72 13.57 35.37
CA ALA A 71 5.22 13.59 36.73
C ALA A 71 6.58 12.87 36.88
N CYS A 72 6.83 11.85 36.08
CA CYS A 72 8.11 11.17 35.96
C CYS A 72 9.16 11.91 35.11
N HIS A 73 8.85 13.12 34.60
CA HIS A 73 9.71 13.91 33.71
C HIS A 73 10.15 13.14 32.46
N ILE A 74 9.22 12.42 31.81
CA ILE A 74 9.46 11.71 30.56
C ILE A 74 9.22 12.69 29.38
N GLU A 75 10.07 12.62 28.37
CA GLU A 75 10.00 13.43 27.15
C GLU A 75 9.64 12.57 25.93
N SER A 76 10.16 11.35 25.88
CA SER A 76 9.93 10.46 24.75
C SER A 76 9.41 9.10 25.17
N VAL A 77 8.49 8.57 24.37
CA VAL A 77 7.81 7.31 24.65
C VAL A 77 7.95 6.39 23.44
N VAL A 78 8.27 5.12 23.68
CA VAL A 78 8.24 4.09 22.64
C VAL A 78 7.16 3.06 22.94
N MET A 79 6.41 2.68 21.89
CA MET A 79 5.40 1.63 21.96
C MET A 79 5.46 0.70 20.76
N GLN A 80 4.97 -0.54 20.92
CA GLN A 80 4.84 -1.49 19.81
C GLN A 80 3.57 -1.22 19.00
N ALA A 81 3.64 -1.38 17.66
CA ALA A 81 2.50 -1.35 16.75
C ALA A 81 1.74 -2.68 16.80
N THR A 82 1.04 -2.96 17.91
CA THR A 82 0.22 -4.16 18.08
C THR A 82 -1.23 -3.89 17.63
N GLY A 83 -1.65 -4.50 16.53
CA GLY A 83 -3.00 -4.30 15.98
C GLY A 83 -3.35 -2.83 15.77
N VAL A 84 -4.48 -2.39 16.34
CA VAL A 84 -4.98 -1.00 16.31
C VAL A 84 -4.93 -0.33 17.69
N TYR A 85 -4.58 -1.07 18.74
CA TYR A 85 -4.70 -0.64 20.14
C TYR A 85 -3.79 0.53 20.51
N TRP A 86 -2.68 0.69 19.81
CA TRP A 86 -1.72 1.78 20.03
C TRP A 86 -2.24 3.14 19.54
N MET A 87 -3.26 3.20 18.64
CA MET A 87 -3.65 4.44 17.98
C MET A 87 -4.27 5.45 18.94
N GLY A 88 -5.18 5.03 19.82
CA GLY A 88 -5.78 5.93 20.82
C GLY A 88 -4.76 6.45 21.82
N LEU A 89 -3.90 5.56 22.31
CA LEU A 89 -2.80 5.94 23.21
C LEU A 89 -1.81 6.91 22.52
N TYR A 90 -1.46 6.67 21.25
CA TYR A 90 -0.60 7.56 20.49
C TYR A 90 -1.17 8.98 20.42
N GLN A 91 -2.47 9.13 20.09
CA GLN A 91 -3.13 10.44 20.00
C GLN A 91 -3.12 11.17 21.34
N VAL A 92 -3.42 10.48 22.44
CA VAL A 92 -3.39 11.08 23.78
C VAL A 92 -1.98 11.54 24.14
N LEU A 93 -0.97 10.69 23.93
CA LEU A 93 0.42 11.07 24.24
C LEU A 93 0.92 12.22 23.35
N GLU A 94 0.57 12.21 22.04
CA GLU A 94 0.89 13.32 21.12
C GLU A 94 0.26 14.62 21.59
N SER A 95 -1.02 14.60 22.04
CA SER A 95 -1.73 15.80 22.55
C SER A 95 -1.16 16.33 23.87
N HIS A 96 -0.50 15.49 24.66
CA HIS A 96 0.23 15.87 25.88
C HIS A 96 1.68 16.32 25.62
N GLY A 97 2.12 16.40 24.35
CA GLY A 97 3.43 16.92 23.95
C GLY A 97 4.58 15.93 23.98
N PHE A 98 4.32 14.63 24.16
CA PHE A 98 5.38 13.62 24.13
C PHE A 98 5.91 13.36 22.71
N GLN A 99 7.21 13.07 22.61
CA GLN A 99 7.78 12.49 21.39
C GLN A 99 7.47 11.00 21.35
N VAL A 100 6.52 10.58 20.52
CA VAL A 100 6.05 9.19 20.49
C VAL A 100 6.71 8.42 19.35
N TYR A 101 7.32 7.30 19.69
CA TYR A 101 7.96 6.34 18.78
C TYR A 101 7.12 5.09 18.69
N VAL A 102 6.63 4.77 17.49
CA VAL A 102 5.91 3.53 17.23
C VAL A 102 6.84 2.57 16.51
N VAL A 103 7.10 1.40 17.09
CA VAL A 103 8.05 0.44 16.54
C VAL A 103 7.37 -0.87 16.13
N ASN A 104 7.88 -1.49 15.08
CA ASN A 104 7.36 -2.77 14.65
C ASN A 104 7.83 -3.88 15.58
N ALA A 105 6.89 -4.67 16.12
CA ALA A 105 7.13 -5.79 17.02
C ALA A 105 8.19 -6.80 16.53
N LYS A 106 8.36 -6.93 15.21
CA LYS A 106 9.37 -7.80 14.62
C LYS A 106 10.81 -7.42 15.01
N TYR A 107 11.08 -6.15 15.28
CA TYR A 107 12.43 -5.70 15.66
C TYR A 107 12.70 -5.83 17.17
N THR A 108 11.66 -6.04 17.97
CA THR A 108 11.74 -6.16 19.42
C THR A 108 11.70 -7.60 19.89
N GLN A 109 11.15 -8.54 19.10
CA GLN A 109 10.93 -9.96 19.42
C GLN A 109 12.20 -10.84 19.40
N THR A 110 13.37 -10.33 19.01
CA THR A 110 14.54 -11.15 18.66
C THR A 110 15.34 -11.67 19.85
N LEU A 111 14.94 -11.42 21.11
CA LEU A 111 15.69 -11.89 22.28
C LEU A 111 14.90 -12.98 23.05
N PRO A 112 15.46 -14.20 23.18
CA PRO A 112 14.82 -15.28 23.93
C PRO A 112 14.79 -14.97 25.44
N GLY A 113 13.67 -15.30 26.08
CA GLY A 113 13.55 -15.26 27.53
C GLY A 113 12.56 -14.27 28.12
N ARG A 114 11.88 -13.46 27.27
CA ARG A 114 10.85 -12.53 27.72
C ARG A 114 9.46 -13.11 27.53
N LYS A 115 8.77 -13.28 28.65
CA LYS A 115 7.44 -13.89 28.66
C LYS A 115 6.40 -13.08 29.42
N THR A 116 6.73 -11.87 29.88
CA THR A 116 5.80 -11.04 30.64
C THR A 116 5.79 -9.61 30.08
N ASP A 117 4.62 -8.97 30.08
CA ASP A 117 4.39 -7.62 29.60
C ASP A 117 5.26 -6.60 30.37
N VAL A 118 5.50 -6.84 31.66
CA VAL A 118 6.43 -6.05 32.48
C VAL A 118 7.85 -6.08 31.91
N LEU A 119 8.35 -7.25 31.51
CA LEU A 119 9.68 -7.38 30.92
C LEU A 119 9.74 -6.80 29.51
N GLU A 120 8.63 -6.82 28.76
CA GLU A 120 8.55 -6.24 27.43
C GLU A 120 8.59 -4.72 27.48
N CYS A 121 7.79 -4.07 28.35
CA CYS A 121 7.81 -2.61 28.47
C CYS A 121 9.17 -2.09 28.99
N GLN A 122 9.79 -2.77 29.99
CA GLN A 122 11.13 -2.43 30.47
C GLN A 122 12.20 -2.54 29.38
N TRP A 123 12.07 -3.55 28.54
CA TRP A 123 13.00 -3.73 27.43
C TRP A 123 12.83 -2.67 26.33
N LEU A 124 11.60 -2.34 25.99
CA LEU A 124 11.32 -1.26 25.06
C LEU A 124 11.91 0.05 25.57
N GLN A 125 11.70 0.36 26.86
CA GLN A 125 12.30 1.50 27.53
C GLN A 125 13.83 1.49 27.41
N LYS A 126 14.46 0.36 27.73
CA LYS A 126 15.93 0.21 27.68
C LYS A 126 16.46 0.39 26.26
N LEU A 127 15.88 -0.27 25.25
CA LEU A 127 16.28 -0.12 23.86
C LEU A 127 16.11 1.31 23.36
N HIS A 128 15.03 1.98 23.80
CA HIS A 128 14.75 3.37 23.40
C HIS A 128 15.74 4.34 24.03
N THR A 129 16.10 4.14 25.28
CA THR A 129 17.12 4.92 25.99
C THR A 129 18.46 4.91 25.25
N TYR A 130 18.88 3.78 24.70
CA TYR A 130 20.13 3.67 23.93
C TYR A 130 19.98 3.96 22.43
N GLY A 131 18.81 4.41 21.95
CA GLY A 131 18.59 4.75 20.55
C GLY A 131 18.61 3.57 19.57
N LEU A 132 18.42 2.34 20.05
CA LEU A 132 18.49 1.13 19.24
C LEU A 132 17.19 0.83 18.45
N LEU A 133 16.16 1.63 18.64
CA LEU A 133 14.87 1.47 17.97
C LEU A 133 14.65 2.54 16.90
N ASN A 134 14.26 2.08 15.71
CA ASN A 134 13.87 2.95 14.62
C ASN A 134 12.36 3.22 14.68
N ASN A 135 11.96 4.50 14.65
CA ASN A 135 10.57 4.90 14.58
C ASN A 135 9.93 4.46 13.24
N SER A 136 8.72 3.93 13.32
CA SER A 136 7.90 3.70 12.14
C SER A 136 7.42 5.02 11.57
N PHE A 137 7.34 5.11 10.24
CA PHE A 137 6.80 6.30 9.60
C PHE A 137 5.30 6.42 9.87
N LEU A 138 4.91 7.50 10.51
CA LEU A 138 3.53 7.96 10.64
C LEU A 138 3.39 9.29 9.91
N PRO A 139 2.48 9.41 8.94
CA PRO A 139 2.25 10.68 8.26
C PRO A 139 1.53 11.67 9.21
N PRO A 140 1.55 12.98 8.86
CA PRO A 140 0.78 14.00 9.57
C PRO A 140 -0.71 13.64 9.69
N GLU A 141 -1.39 14.29 10.62
CA GLU A 141 -2.79 13.97 10.95
C GLU A 141 -3.72 14.10 9.74
N GLU A 142 -3.59 15.14 8.96
CA GLU A 142 -4.41 15.35 7.77
C GLU A 142 -4.27 14.20 6.76
N ILE A 143 -3.05 13.66 6.63
CA ILE A 143 -2.79 12.50 5.77
C ILE A 143 -3.32 11.21 6.40
N ARG A 144 -3.30 11.10 7.74
CA ARG A 144 -3.92 9.97 8.45
C ARG A 144 -5.44 9.92 8.23
N VAL A 145 -6.11 11.08 8.25
CA VAL A 145 -7.55 11.21 7.93
C VAL A 145 -7.82 10.78 6.49
N LEU A 146 -7.07 11.31 5.52
CA LEU A 146 -7.18 10.92 4.11
C LEU A 146 -7.00 9.41 3.92
N ARG A 147 -6.00 8.83 4.59
CA ARG A 147 -5.72 7.38 4.59
C ARG A 147 -6.91 6.58 5.12
N THR A 148 -7.58 7.03 6.16
CA THR A 148 -8.75 6.37 6.73
C THR A 148 -9.90 6.31 5.74
N TYR A 149 -10.24 7.43 5.10
CA TYR A 149 -11.31 7.46 4.09
C TYR A 149 -10.99 6.58 2.88
N LEU A 150 -9.76 6.62 2.39
CA LEU A 150 -9.36 5.81 1.25
C LEU A 150 -9.38 4.32 1.54
N ARG A 151 -8.93 3.91 2.73
CA ARG A 151 -8.96 2.50 3.14
C ARG A 151 -10.38 1.99 3.27
N GLN A 152 -11.27 2.79 3.84
CA GLN A 152 -12.70 2.46 3.89
C GLN A 152 -13.29 2.33 2.48
N ARG A 153 -12.98 3.28 1.59
CA ARG A 153 -13.41 3.21 0.20
C ARG A 153 -12.94 1.92 -0.50
N GLU A 154 -11.67 1.54 -0.32
CA GLU A 154 -11.13 0.30 -0.89
C GLU A 154 -11.85 -0.95 -0.35
N ASN A 155 -12.16 -0.99 0.95
CA ASN A 155 -12.92 -2.08 1.55
C ASN A 155 -14.32 -2.18 0.94
N LEU A 156 -15.02 -1.06 0.75
CA LEU A 156 -16.34 -1.01 0.13
C LEU A 156 -16.30 -1.45 -1.35
N VAL A 157 -15.28 -1.04 -2.11
CA VAL A 157 -15.09 -1.51 -3.49
C VAL A 157 -14.85 -3.02 -3.56
N ALA A 158 -14.07 -3.56 -2.62
CA ALA A 158 -13.86 -5.01 -2.54
C ALA A 158 -15.16 -5.76 -2.18
N ALA A 159 -15.96 -5.23 -1.25
CA ALA A 159 -17.25 -5.79 -0.88
C ALA A 159 -18.25 -5.76 -2.06
N ALA A 160 -18.34 -4.65 -2.78
CA ALA A 160 -19.14 -4.55 -4.00
C ALA A 160 -18.70 -5.56 -5.08
N GLY A 161 -17.38 -5.77 -5.23
CA GLY A 161 -16.84 -6.79 -6.12
C GLY A 161 -17.26 -8.22 -5.71
N THR A 162 -17.32 -8.50 -4.41
CA THR A 162 -17.83 -9.78 -3.89
C THR A 162 -19.29 -9.98 -4.23
N CYS A 163 -20.14 -8.94 -4.12
CA CYS A 163 -21.53 -9.00 -4.53
C CYS A 163 -21.69 -9.36 -6.02
N ILE A 164 -20.87 -8.80 -6.90
CA ILE A 164 -20.89 -9.15 -8.34
C ILE A 164 -20.60 -10.65 -8.53
N GLN A 165 -19.59 -11.20 -7.85
CA GLN A 165 -19.26 -12.62 -7.92
C GLN A 165 -20.41 -13.49 -7.38
N GLN A 166 -21.05 -13.08 -6.30
CA GLN A 166 -22.20 -13.78 -5.73
C GLN A 166 -23.40 -13.74 -6.69
N MET A 167 -23.73 -12.60 -7.29
CA MET A 167 -24.79 -12.52 -8.32
C MET A 167 -24.51 -13.45 -9.51
N GLN A 168 -23.26 -13.47 -10.02
CA GLN A 168 -22.86 -14.38 -11.08
C GLN A 168 -23.03 -15.84 -10.68
N LYS A 169 -22.64 -16.20 -9.45
CA LYS A 169 -22.81 -17.55 -8.93
C LYS A 169 -24.28 -17.96 -8.88
N VAL A 170 -25.13 -17.14 -8.29
CA VAL A 170 -26.58 -17.40 -8.16
C VAL A 170 -27.23 -17.57 -9.54
N LEU A 171 -26.93 -16.68 -10.49
CA LEU A 171 -27.42 -16.81 -11.87
C LEU A 171 -26.97 -18.13 -12.50
N THR A 172 -25.72 -18.54 -12.29
CA THR A 172 -25.18 -19.81 -12.79
C THR A 172 -25.88 -21.02 -12.15
N GLU A 173 -26.22 -20.96 -10.87
CA GLU A 173 -26.97 -22.02 -10.17
C GLU A 173 -28.42 -22.17 -10.71
N MET A 174 -28.97 -21.13 -11.33
CA MET A 174 -30.21 -21.15 -12.12
C MET A 174 -29.96 -21.49 -13.60
N ASN A 175 -28.76 -21.93 -13.98
CA ASN A 175 -28.34 -22.14 -15.37
C ASN A 175 -28.47 -20.90 -16.26
N VAL A 176 -28.52 -19.70 -15.67
CA VAL A 176 -28.51 -18.42 -16.40
C VAL A 176 -27.06 -18.04 -16.66
N GLN A 177 -26.60 -18.20 -17.91
CA GLN A 177 -25.18 -18.15 -18.29
C GLN A 177 -24.76 -16.76 -18.81
N LEU A 178 -25.23 -15.68 -18.20
CA LEU A 178 -24.93 -14.31 -18.63
C LEU A 178 -23.44 -13.99 -18.65
N ALA A 179 -22.63 -14.59 -17.76
CA ALA A 179 -21.18 -14.38 -17.72
C ALA A 179 -20.44 -14.93 -18.94
N ASN A 180 -21.07 -15.82 -19.73
CA ASN A 180 -20.50 -16.36 -20.97
C ASN A 180 -20.70 -15.44 -22.17
N VAL A 181 -21.67 -14.53 -22.09
CA VAL A 181 -22.04 -13.61 -23.22
C VAL A 181 -21.77 -12.14 -22.89
N LEU A 182 -21.71 -11.78 -21.62
CA LEU A 182 -21.36 -10.45 -21.14
C LEU A 182 -19.99 -10.45 -20.48
N SER A 183 -19.10 -9.58 -20.92
CA SER A 183 -17.77 -9.42 -20.31
C SER A 183 -17.79 -8.85 -18.89
N ASP A 184 -18.88 -8.16 -18.51
CA ASP A 184 -19.04 -7.51 -17.21
C ASP A 184 -20.51 -7.48 -16.79
N LEU A 185 -20.87 -8.30 -15.80
CA LEU A 185 -22.23 -8.31 -15.23
C LEU A 185 -22.58 -6.97 -14.58
N SER A 186 -21.60 -6.26 -14.01
CA SER A 186 -21.81 -4.96 -13.39
C SER A 186 -21.98 -3.82 -14.42
N GLY A 187 -21.92 -4.14 -15.73
CA GLY A 187 -22.18 -3.23 -16.85
C GLY A 187 -23.64 -2.81 -16.93
N THR A 188 -23.94 -1.77 -17.72
CA THR A 188 -25.31 -1.25 -17.93
C THR A 188 -26.26 -2.35 -18.35
N THR A 189 -25.87 -3.17 -19.33
CA THR A 189 -26.68 -4.30 -19.81
C THR A 189 -26.89 -5.35 -18.73
N GLY A 190 -25.82 -5.79 -18.04
CA GLY A 190 -25.91 -6.83 -17.01
C GLY A 190 -26.83 -6.43 -15.87
N MET A 191 -26.66 -5.21 -15.33
CA MET A 191 -27.52 -4.73 -14.25
C MET A 191 -28.96 -4.49 -14.70
N ALA A 192 -29.21 -4.00 -15.91
CA ALA A 192 -30.57 -3.85 -16.44
C ALA A 192 -31.28 -5.22 -16.55
N ILE A 193 -30.58 -6.26 -17.02
CA ILE A 193 -31.12 -7.61 -17.09
C ILE A 193 -31.39 -8.17 -15.69
N VAL A 194 -30.44 -8.05 -14.74
CA VAL A 194 -30.62 -8.52 -13.35
C VAL A 194 -31.82 -7.82 -12.71
N GLN A 195 -31.93 -6.50 -12.86
CA GLN A 195 -33.06 -5.74 -12.34
C GLN A 195 -34.40 -6.24 -12.93
N ALA A 196 -34.50 -6.41 -14.24
CA ALA A 196 -35.70 -6.90 -14.90
C ALA A 196 -36.06 -8.33 -14.45
N ILE A 197 -35.06 -9.20 -14.21
CA ILE A 197 -35.29 -10.53 -13.62
C ILE A 197 -35.91 -10.40 -12.22
N LEU A 198 -35.40 -9.52 -11.39
CA LEU A 198 -35.93 -9.27 -10.04
C LEU A 198 -37.34 -8.68 -10.06
N GLU A 199 -37.68 -7.88 -11.06
CA GLU A 199 -39.02 -7.33 -11.32
C GLU A 199 -39.99 -8.37 -11.92
N GLY A 200 -39.57 -9.61 -12.09
CA GLY A 200 -40.43 -10.70 -12.53
C GLY A 200 -40.39 -10.98 -14.04
N GLN A 201 -39.57 -10.28 -14.83
CA GLN A 201 -39.44 -10.60 -16.27
C GLN A 201 -38.71 -11.94 -16.46
N ARG A 202 -39.33 -12.85 -17.21
CA ARG A 202 -38.82 -14.20 -17.45
C ARG A 202 -38.63 -14.52 -18.93
N ALA A 203 -39.18 -13.70 -19.85
CA ALA A 203 -39.10 -13.95 -21.27
C ALA A 203 -37.67 -13.61 -21.76
N PRO A 204 -36.87 -14.61 -22.25
CA PRO A 204 -35.48 -14.40 -22.65
C PRO A 204 -35.30 -13.32 -23.71
N GLN A 205 -36.24 -13.24 -24.67
CA GLN A 205 -36.20 -12.26 -25.78
C GLN A 205 -36.39 -10.83 -25.26
N ARG A 206 -37.27 -10.62 -24.26
CA ARG A 206 -37.50 -9.31 -23.63
C ARG A 206 -36.27 -8.89 -22.79
N LEU A 207 -35.68 -9.81 -22.06
CA LEU A 207 -34.46 -9.56 -21.30
C LEU A 207 -33.27 -9.25 -22.24
N ALA A 208 -33.11 -9.99 -23.34
CA ALA A 208 -32.08 -9.75 -24.33
C ALA A 208 -32.23 -8.40 -25.06
N ALA A 209 -33.48 -7.87 -25.17
CA ALA A 209 -33.75 -6.57 -25.76
C ALA A 209 -33.14 -5.40 -24.95
N LEU A 210 -32.85 -5.59 -23.65
CA LEU A 210 -32.21 -4.60 -22.78
C LEU A 210 -30.70 -4.44 -23.07
N ALA A 211 -30.14 -5.28 -23.96
CA ALA A 211 -28.71 -5.21 -24.28
C ALA A 211 -28.35 -3.93 -25.05
N ASP A 212 -27.32 -3.24 -24.55
CA ASP A 212 -26.71 -2.09 -25.24
C ASP A 212 -26.18 -2.51 -26.62
N PRO A 213 -26.34 -1.71 -27.67
CA PRO A 213 -25.85 -2.03 -29.01
C PRO A 213 -24.34 -2.29 -29.12
N ARG A 214 -23.56 -1.86 -28.12
CA ARG A 214 -22.10 -2.09 -28.04
C ARG A 214 -21.73 -3.49 -27.53
N VAL A 215 -22.70 -4.28 -27.05
CA VAL A 215 -22.44 -5.68 -26.64
C VAL A 215 -22.10 -6.52 -27.87
N GLN A 216 -21.01 -7.28 -27.80
CA GLN A 216 -20.53 -8.08 -28.94
C GLN A 216 -21.40 -9.29 -29.21
N ALA A 217 -21.97 -9.91 -28.17
CA ALA A 217 -22.87 -11.04 -28.31
C ALA A 217 -24.18 -10.62 -28.96
N SER A 218 -24.70 -11.44 -29.85
CA SER A 218 -25.99 -11.23 -30.50
C SER A 218 -27.15 -11.32 -29.49
N ARG A 219 -28.26 -10.64 -29.76
CA ARG A 219 -29.48 -10.75 -28.94
C ARG A 219 -29.97 -12.21 -28.83
N LYS A 220 -29.74 -13.02 -29.87
CA LYS A 220 -30.08 -14.45 -29.85
C LYS A 220 -29.24 -15.23 -28.83
N GLU A 221 -27.94 -15.01 -28.82
CA GLU A 221 -27.02 -15.64 -27.86
C GLU A 221 -27.33 -15.20 -26.44
N ILE A 222 -27.62 -13.92 -26.21
CA ILE A 222 -28.03 -13.40 -24.92
C ILE A 222 -29.35 -14.04 -24.48
N ALA A 223 -30.36 -14.17 -25.38
CA ALA A 223 -31.61 -14.82 -25.04
C ALA A 223 -31.38 -16.29 -24.67
N GLN A 224 -30.58 -17.03 -25.42
CA GLN A 224 -30.22 -18.42 -25.06
C GLN A 224 -29.54 -18.55 -23.72
N SER A 225 -28.66 -17.60 -23.36
CA SER A 225 -28.00 -17.60 -22.05
C SER A 225 -28.94 -17.35 -20.86
N LEU A 226 -30.15 -16.85 -21.13
CA LEU A 226 -31.19 -16.55 -20.13
C LEU A 226 -32.25 -17.64 -19.98
N GLU A 227 -32.09 -18.76 -20.67
CA GLU A 227 -32.96 -19.92 -20.55
C GLU A 227 -32.53 -20.78 -19.37
N GLY A 228 -33.30 -20.72 -18.26
CA GLY A 228 -32.98 -21.48 -17.04
C GLY A 228 -34.19 -21.60 -16.13
N PRO A 229 -34.16 -22.52 -15.15
CA PRO A 229 -35.20 -22.62 -14.13
C PRO A 229 -35.09 -21.45 -13.14
N TRP A 230 -36.21 -20.75 -13.01
CA TRP A 230 -36.31 -19.60 -12.08
C TRP A 230 -36.73 -20.11 -10.67
N ARG A 231 -35.74 -20.36 -9.82
CA ARG A 231 -35.97 -20.85 -8.43
C ARG A 231 -36.15 -19.65 -7.51
N GLU A 232 -37.25 -19.64 -6.74
CA GLU A 232 -37.58 -18.53 -5.84
C GLU A 232 -36.53 -18.33 -4.73
N ASP A 233 -35.97 -19.42 -4.18
CA ASP A 233 -34.93 -19.34 -3.18
C ASP A 233 -33.66 -18.65 -3.72
N LEU A 234 -33.28 -18.92 -4.96
CA LEU A 234 -32.14 -18.28 -5.60
C LEU A 234 -32.43 -16.84 -6.05
N LEU A 235 -33.67 -16.56 -6.47
CA LEU A 235 -34.12 -15.19 -6.77
C LEU A 235 -34.10 -14.32 -5.51
N PHE A 236 -34.53 -14.86 -4.36
CA PHE A 236 -34.40 -14.18 -3.07
C PHE A 236 -32.96 -13.82 -2.76
N VAL A 237 -32.00 -14.77 -2.90
CA VAL A 237 -30.57 -14.49 -2.68
C VAL A 237 -30.06 -13.45 -3.68
N LEU A 238 -30.46 -13.52 -4.96
CA LEU A 238 -30.09 -12.55 -5.98
C LEU A 238 -30.53 -11.13 -5.61
N GLN A 239 -31.77 -10.98 -5.13
CA GLN A 239 -32.30 -9.68 -4.65
C GLN A 239 -31.46 -9.14 -3.51
N GLN A 240 -31.18 -9.94 -2.48
CA GLN A 240 -30.39 -9.51 -1.32
C GLN A 240 -29.00 -9.03 -1.74
N VAL A 241 -28.32 -9.77 -2.59
CA VAL A 241 -26.96 -9.42 -3.06
C VAL A 241 -26.96 -8.19 -3.97
N HIS A 242 -28.01 -8.04 -4.78
CA HIS A 242 -28.20 -6.87 -5.64
C HIS A 242 -28.39 -5.60 -4.79
N ASP A 243 -29.24 -5.63 -3.78
CA ASP A 243 -29.50 -4.49 -2.90
C ASP A 243 -28.24 -4.09 -2.11
N LEU A 244 -27.49 -5.08 -1.59
CA LEU A 244 -26.21 -4.85 -0.95
C LEU A 244 -25.20 -4.21 -1.91
N TYR A 245 -25.16 -4.63 -3.18
CA TYR A 245 -24.29 -4.02 -4.18
C TYR A 245 -24.56 -2.52 -4.34
N PHE A 246 -25.82 -2.11 -4.47
CA PHE A 246 -26.17 -0.70 -4.61
C PHE A 246 -25.91 0.10 -3.34
N THR A 247 -26.16 -0.48 -2.16
CA THR A 247 -25.79 0.11 -0.86
C THR A 247 -24.29 0.38 -0.77
N TYR A 248 -23.45 -0.55 -1.25
CA TYR A 248 -22.01 -0.31 -1.31
C TYR A 248 -21.64 0.79 -2.29
N LEU A 249 -22.31 0.92 -3.44
CA LEU A 249 -22.07 2.01 -4.38
C LEU A 249 -22.39 3.38 -3.79
N GLU A 250 -23.49 3.50 -3.06
CA GLU A 250 -23.85 4.73 -2.34
C GLU A 250 -22.81 5.08 -1.28
N SER A 251 -22.36 4.08 -0.49
CA SER A 251 -21.31 4.24 0.51
C SER A 251 -19.97 4.64 -0.10
N ILE A 252 -19.59 4.09 -1.27
CA ILE A 252 -18.40 4.50 -2.03
C ILE A 252 -18.53 5.96 -2.44
N THR A 253 -19.70 6.37 -2.94
CA THR A 253 -19.96 7.76 -3.34
C THR A 253 -19.86 8.71 -2.15
N ALA A 254 -20.35 8.30 -0.98
CA ALA A 254 -20.20 9.08 0.25
C ALA A 254 -18.73 9.22 0.68
N CYS A 255 -17.93 8.15 0.56
CA CYS A 255 -16.48 8.22 0.78
C CYS A 255 -15.80 9.18 -0.21
N ASP A 256 -16.15 9.14 -1.48
CA ASP A 256 -15.58 10.03 -2.51
C ASP A 256 -15.84 11.50 -2.19
N ARG A 257 -17.05 11.84 -1.74
CA ARG A 257 -17.38 13.21 -1.28
C ARG A 257 -16.55 13.63 -0.06
N ARG A 258 -16.35 12.73 0.91
CA ARG A 258 -15.53 13.03 2.10
C ARG A 258 -14.06 13.21 1.75
N ILE A 259 -13.53 12.38 0.85
CA ILE A 259 -12.15 12.50 0.34
C ILE A 259 -11.96 13.83 -0.36
N GLU A 260 -12.87 14.21 -1.26
CA GLU A 260 -12.82 15.49 -1.97
C GLU A 260 -12.89 16.68 -1.01
N ALA A 261 -13.84 16.68 -0.08
CA ALA A 261 -13.95 17.72 0.92
C ALA A 261 -12.69 17.84 1.77
N HIS A 262 -12.10 16.72 2.19
CA HIS A 262 -10.88 16.73 2.99
C HIS A 262 -9.66 17.19 2.18
N LEU A 263 -9.53 16.79 0.91
CA LEU A 263 -8.44 17.28 0.06
C LEU A 263 -8.47 18.81 -0.06
N LYS A 264 -9.65 19.45 -0.14
CA LYS A 264 -9.82 20.91 -0.20
C LYS A 264 -9.31 21.62 1.06
N THR A 265 -9.29 20.95 2.22
CA THR A 265 -8.76 21.55 3.47
C THR A 265 -7.24 21.53 3.55
N LEU A 266 -6.56 20.72 2.73
CA LEU A 266 -5.11 20.60 2.73
C LEU A 266 -4.46 21.85 2.13
N GLU A 267 -3.29 22.23 2.64
CA GLU A 267 -2.51 23.35 2.14
C GLU A 267 -2.19 23.20 0.64
N ALA A 268 -2.36 24.28 -0.11
CA ALA A 268 -2.06 24.32 -1.54
C ALA A 268 -0.57 24.63 -1.77
N LYS A 269 0.09 23.79 -2.58
CA LYS A 269 1.46 24.01 -3.06
C LYS A 269 1.51 24.51 -4.49
N ALA A 270 0.41 24.45 -5.25
CA ALA A 270 0.30 24.97 -6.59
C ALA A 270 -0.97 25.80 -6.75
N ASP A 271 -0.86 26.87 -7.54
CA ASP A 271 -1.99 27.66 -7.99
C ASP A 271 -2.43 27.18 -9.38
N LEU A 272 -3.64 26.61 -9.45
CA LEU A 272 -4.24 26.13 -10.68
C LEU A 272 -4.55 27.24 -11.69
N ALA A 273 -4.78 28.47 -11.21
CA ALA A 273 -5.04 29.62 -12.08
C ALA A 273 -3.76 30.07 -12.77
N ALA A 274 -2.63 30.08 -12.07
CA ALA A 274 -1.33 30.46 -12.61
C ALA A 274 -0.69 29.33 -13.45
N GLN A 275 -0.93 28.08 -13.09
CA GLN A 275 -0.36 26.89 -13.75
C GLN A 275 -1.45 25.84 -14.03
N PRO A 276 -2.29 26.04 -15.05
CA PRO A 276 -3.35 25.08 -15.35
C PRO A 276 -2.77 23.74 -15.80
N LEU A 277 -3.40 22.67 -15.35
CA LEU A 277 -3.04 21.32 -15.76
C LEU A 277 -3.33 21.12 -17.26
N PRO A 278 -2.41 20.46 -17.99
CA PRO A 278 -2.68 20.11 -19.37
C PRO A 278 -3.86 19.11 -19.43
N PRO A 279 -4.69 19.16 -20.50
CA PRO A 279 -5.82 18.26 -20.65
C PRO A 279 -5.33 16.79 -20.65
N MET A 280 -6.07 15.92 -19.97
CA MET A 280 -5.82 14.49 -20.05
C MET A 280 -6.31 13.92 -21.38
N PRO A 281 -5.61 12.97 -21.99
CA PRO A 281 -6.20 12.15 -23.03
C PRO A 281 -7.50 11.53 -22.50
N ARG A 282 -8.56 11.50 -23.33
CA ARG A 282 -9.83 10.86 -22.95
C ARG A 282 -9.57 9.38 -22.68
N LEU A 283 -9.45 9.02 -21.39
CA LEU A 283 -9.42 7.63 -20.97
C LEU A 283 -10.86 7.08 -20.97
N PRO A 284 -11.06 5.79 -21.30
CA PRO A 284 -12.38 5.17 -21.19
C PRO A 284 -12.89 5.35 -19.75
N ARG A 285 -14.15 5.78 -19.62
CA ARG A 285 -14.80 5.91 -18.32
C ARG A 285 -14.77 4.56 -17.61
N ARG A 286 -13.96 4.44 -16.57
CA ARG A 286 -13.99 3.28 -15.69
C ARG A 286 -15.00 3.56 -14.57
N LYS A 287 -15.83 2.57 -14.24
CA LYS A 287 -16.74 2.64 -13.09
C LYS A 287 -15.93 2.90 -11.81
N HIS A 288 -16.48 3.71 -10.91
CA HIS A 288 -15.90 4.02 -9.59
C HIS A 288 -14.54 4.72 -9.58
N ILE A 289 -14.16 5.42 -10.66
CA ILE A 289 -12.98 6.28 -10.68
C ILE A 289 -13.45 7.72 -10.43
N PRO A 290 -12.94 8.39 -9.38
CA PRO A 290 -13.13 9.81 -9.16
C PRO A 290 -12.67 10.58 -10.40
N GLN A 291 -13.45 11.56 -10.85
CA GLN A 291 -13.23 12.26 -12.11
C GLN A 291 -12.16 13.36 -11.99
N THR A 292 -12.01 14.15 -13.04
CA THR A 292 -11.00 15.19 -13.27
C THR A 292 -10.64 16.07 -12.07
N GLN A 293 -11.59 16.40 -11.21
CA GLN A 293 -11.38 17.19 -10.00
C GLN A 293 -10.36 16.58 -9.04
N LEU A 294 -10.31 15.24 -8.89
CA LEU A 294 -9.33 14.61 -8.02
C LEU A 294 -7.88 14.83 -8.50
N ARG A 295 -7.64 14.84 -9.81
CA ARG A 295 -6.31 15.14 -10.37
C ARG A 295 -5.89 16.57 -10.05
N GLU A 296 -6.81 17.52 -10.19
CA GLU A 296 -6.60 18.93 -9.91
C GLU A 296 -6.29 19.15 -8.42
N GLU A 297 -7.07 18.53 -7.53
CA GLU A 297 -6.83 18.61 -6.10
C GLU A 297 -5.49 17.97 -5.68
N LEU A 298 -5.14 16.82 -6.25
CA LEU A 298 -3.84 16.20 -6.00
C LEU A 298 -2.69 17.10 -6.48
N TYR A 299 -2.82 17.73 -7.65
CA TYR A 299 -1.83 18.69 -8.13
C TYR A 299 -1.74 19.94 -7.23
N ARG A 300 -2.88 20.48 -6.80
CA ARG A 300 -2.93 21.63 -5.89
C ARG A 300 -2.16 21.33 -4.60
N VAL A 301 -2.38 20.16 -4.00
CA VAL A 301 -1.76 19.75 -2.72
C VAL A 301 -0.29 19.35 -2.88
N THR A 302 0.10 18.77 -4.00
CA THR A 302 1.46 18.25 -4.20
C THR A 302 2.40 19.22 -4.91
N GLY A 303 1.87 20.16 -5.69
CA GLY A 303 2.63 21.03 -6.56
C GLY A 303 3.11 20.38 -7.86
N VAL A 304 2.83 19.08 -8.07
CA VAL A 304 3.30 18.30 -9.23
C VAL A 304 2.23 17.35 -9.75
N ASP A 305 2.14 17.20 -11.06
CA ASP A 305 1.22 16.25 -11.68
C ASP A 305 1.86 14.86 -11.80
N LEU A 306 1.61 14.01 -10.82
CA LEU A 306 2.11 12.63 -10.81
C LEU A 306 1.54 11.77 -11.94
N THR A 307 0.37 12.15 -12.49
CA THR A 307 -0.28 11.38 -13.56
C THR A 307 0.43 11.50 -14.90
N ARG A 308 1.40 12.41 -15.03
CA ARG A 308 2.27 12.50 -16.21
C ARG A 308 3.27 11.35 -16.30
N ILE A 309 3.53 10.66 -15.18
CA ILE A 309 4.36 9.45 -15.20
C ILE A 309 3.52 8.31 -15.77
N ASP A 310 3.96 7.74 -16.89
CA ASP A 310 3.27 6.59 -17.47
C ASP A 310 3.08 5.46 -16.46
N GLY A 311 1.88 4.89 -16.46
CA GLY A 311 1.44 3.88 -15.50
C GLY A 311 0.89 4.44 -14.19
N ILE A 312 1.12 5.72 -13.87
CA ILE A 312 0.54 6.36 -12.68
C ILE A 312 -0.79 7.01 -13.04
N HIS A 313 -1.88 6.38 -12.68
CA HIS A 313 -3.23 6.95 -12.76
C HIS A 313 -3.56 7.76 -11.52
N VAL A 314 -4.61 8.57 -11.60
CA VAL A 314 -5.07 9.43 -10.49
C VAL A 314 -5.25 8.64 -9.19
N GLN A 315 -5.85 7.45 -9.25
CA GLN A 315 -6.00 6.58 -8.08
C GLN A 315 -4.66 6.10 -7.50
N THR A 316 -3.70 5.72 -8.37
CA THR A 316 -2.36 5.33 -7.92
C THR A 316 -1.67 6.51 -7.21
N ALA A 317 -1.76 7.72 -7.78
CA ALA A 317 -1.23 8.93 -7.17
C ALA A 317 -1.88 9.18 -5.80
N GLN A 318 -3.22 9.08 -5.72
CA GLN A 318 -3.98 9.24 -4.48
C GLN A 318 -3.56 8.26 -3.39
N VAL A 319 -3.44 6.95 -3.73
CA VAL A 319 -2.98 5.93 -2.78
C VAL A 319 -1.56 6.23 -2.31
N VAL A 320 -0.66 6.62 -3.20
CA VAL A 320 0.72 6.96 -2.81
C VAL A 320 0.71 8.15 -1.84
N ILE A 321 0.02 9.24 -2.18
CA ILE A 321 -0.04 10.44 -1.32
C ILE A 321 -0.67 10.13 0.03
N SER A 322 -1.73 9.34 0.10
CA SER A 322 -2.35 8.96 1.38
C SER A 322 -1.46 8.09 2.27
N GLU A 323 -0.51 7.36 1.69
CA GLU A 323 0.40 6.50 2.44
C GLU A 323 1.72 7.19 2.80
N VAL A 324 2.18 8.16 2.01
CA VAL A 324 3.48 8.81 2.24
C VAL A 324 3.38 10.28 2.59
N GLY A 325 2.25 10.93 2.29
CA GLY A 325 2.11 12.39 2.38
C GLY A 325 2.81 13.10 1.23
N VAL A 326 2.99 14.41 1.40
CA VAL A 326 3.62 15.30 0.42
C VAL A 326 5.01 15.76 0.83
N ASP A 327 5.41 15.50 2.07
CA ASP A 327 6.74 15.84 2.59
C ASP A 327 7.72 14.66 2.44
N MET A 328 8.69 14.83 1.54
CA MET A 328 9.74 13.84 1.27
C MET A 328 10.99 14.06 2.14
N THR A 329 11.04 15.04 3.02
CA THR A 329 12.23 15.34 3.86
C THR A 329 12.57 14.21 4.83
N ARG A 330 11.58 13.40 5.19
CA ARG A 330 11.71 12.21 6.03
C ARG A 330 12.69 11.18 5.50
N TRP A 331 12.89 11.13 4.18
CA TRP A 331 13.85 10.25 3.55
C TRP A 331 15.02 11.06 2.99
N PRO A 332 16.27 10.72 3.35
CA PRO A 332 17.45 11.45 2.88
C PRO A 332 17.53 11.54 1.36
N ASP A 333 17.17 10.46 0.68
CA ASP A 333 17.17 10.35 -0.77
C ASP A 333 16.13 9.35 -1.32
N GLU A 334 16.03 9.26 -2.63
CA GLU A 334 15.12 8.38 -3.36
C GLU A 334 15.38 6.88 -3.12
N HIS A 335 16.60 6.50 -2.74
CA HIS A 335 16.94 5.10 -2.47
C HIS A 335 16.44 4.67 -1.07
N HIS A 336 16.56 5.56 -0.09
CA HIS A 336 15.99 5.35 1.25
C HIS A 336 14.47 5.23 1.17
N PHE A 337 13.82 6.09 0.38
CA PHE A 337 12.38 6.00 0.13
C PHE A 337 11.97 4.66 -0.52
N ALA A 338 12.65 4.25 -1.59
CA ALA A 338 12.39 2.97 -2.26
C ALA A 338 12.69 1.76 -1.34
N SER A 339 13.69 1.86 -0.47
CA SER A 339 14.00 0.83 0.53
C SER A 339 12.92 0.74 1.61
N TRP A 340 12.40 1.88 2.06
CA TRP A 340 11.28 1.92 3.00
C TRP A 340 10.02 1.27 2.40
N LEU A 341 9.73 1.51 1.14
CA LEU A 341 8.65 0.83 0.41
C LEU A 341 8.87 -0.69 0.22
N GLY A 342 10.05 -1.21 0.56
CA GLY A 342 10.40 -2.63 0.35
C GLY A 342 10.59 -3.00 -1.12
N LEU A 343 10.96 -2.04 -1.96
CA LEU A 343 11.18 -2.24 -3.39
C LEU A 343 12.66 -2.46 -3.74
N CYS A 344 13.58 -2.29 -2.79
CA CYS A 344 15.00 -2.56 -2.97
C CYS A 344 15.34 -4.04 -2.81
N PRO A 345 16.35 -4.56 -3.52
CA PRO A 345 16.89 -5.89 -3.28
C PRO A 345 17.36 -6.06 -1.84
N ASN A 346 17.01 -7.19 -1.22
CA ASN A 346 17.45 -7.58 0.12
C ASN A 346 18.16 -8.94 0.05
N ASN A 347 19.27 -8.97 -0.69
CA ASN A 347 20.06 -10.18 -0.87
C ASN A 347 20.85 -10.50 0.41
N ARG A 348 20.84 -11.77 0.83
CA ARG A 348 21.76 -12.28 1.86
C ARG A 348 22.99 -12.84 1.18
N ILE A 349 24.14 -12.30 1.53
CA ILE A 349 25.44 -12.69 0.98
C ILE A 349 26.31 -13.19 2.14
N THR A 350 26.93 -14.35 2.00
CA THR A 350 27.90 -14.90 2.95
C THR A 350 29.09 -15.45 2.15
N GLY A 351 30.31 -15.05 2.50
CA GLY A 351 31.51 -15.49 1.81
C GLY A 351 31.49 -15.20 0.30
N GLY A 352 30.92 -14.06 -0.13
CA GLY A 352 30.77 -13.68 -1.54
C GLY A 352 29.67 -14.42 -2.30
N LYS A 353 28.99 -15.42 -1.69
CA LYS A 353 27.90 -16.17 -2.32
C LYS A 353 26.54 -15.61 -1.89
N VAL A 354 25.64 -15.42 -2.86
CA VAL A 354 24.25 -14.99 -2.60
C VAL A 354 23.44 -16.20 -2.14
N ILE A 355 23.13 -16.27 -0.82
CA ILE A 355 22.33 -17.34 -0.23
C ILE A 355 20.83 -17.14 -0.51
N ARG A 356 20.37 -15.88 -0.49
CA ARG A 356 18.96 -15.55 -0.72
C ARG A 356 18.86 -14.29 -1.55
N ARG A 357 18.00 -14.35 -2.57
CA ARG A 357 17.59 -13.21 -3.39
C ARG A 357 16.17 -12.79 -3.04
N GLY A 358 15.82 -11.52 -3.27
CA GLY A 358 14.47 -11.03 -3.09
C GLY A 358 14.42 -9.63 -2.49
N THR A 359 13.25 -9.17 -2.16
CA THR A 359 12.99 -7.89 -1.47
C THR A 359 12.52 -8.13 -0.04
N LYS A 360 12.51 -7.10 0.80
CA LYS A 360 11.87 -7.18 2.12
C LYS A 360 10.36 -7.47 1.94
N LYS A 361 9.81 -8.37 2.75
CA LYS A 361 8.36 -8.56 2.82
C LYS A 361 7.77 -7.40 3.64
N VAL A 362 7.26 -6.40 2.95
CA VAL A 362 6.60 -5.23 3.55
C VAL A 362 5.18 -5.16 3.02
N LEU A 363 4.22 -5.08 3.92
CA LEU A 363 2.82 -4.80 3.59
C LEU A 363 2.65 -3.28 3.50
N ASN A 364 2.94 -2.72 2.32
CA ASN A 364 2.82 -1.30 2.07
C ASN A 364 1.92 -1.08 0.85
N ARG A 365 0.81 -0.37 1.02
CA ARG A 365 -0.20 -0.12 -0.03
C ARG A 365 0.36 0.71 -1.18
N ALA A 366 1.20 1.71 -0.89
CA ALA A 366 1.87 2.48 -1.94
C ALA A 366 2.76 1.59 -2.80
N ALA A 367 3.53 0.67 -2.18
CA ALA A 367 4.35 -0.29 -2.93
C ALA A 367 3.50 -1.25 -3.78
N THR A 368 2.33 -1.67 -3.29
CA THR A 368 1.39 -2.50 -4.06
C THR A 368 0.83 -1.72 -5.25
N ALA A 369 0.37 -0.48 -5.03
CA ALA A 369 -0.12 0.39 -6.10
C ALA A 369 0.95 0.65 -7.17
N LEU A 370 2.22 0.85 -6.76
CA LEU A 370 3.34 1.03 -7.69
C LEU A 370 3.68 -0.25 -8.48
N ARG A 371 3.49 -1.45 -7.90
CA ARG A 371 3.65 -2.71 -8.65
C ARG A 371 2.56 -2.88 -9.70
N LEU A 372 1.31 -2.55 -9.37
CA LEU A 372 0.20 -2.56 -10.34
C LEU A 372 0.43 -1.52 -11.46
N ALA A 373 0.87 -0.32 -11.10
CA ALA A 373 1.27 0.70 -12.05
C ALA A 373 2.41 0.26 -12.97
N ALA A 374 3.43 -0.43 -12.41
CA ALA A 374 4.52 -0.98 -13.20
C ALA A 374 4.04 -2.07 -14.17
N GLN A 375 3.09 -2.91 -13.77
CA GLN A 375 2.52 -3.95 -14.62
C GLN A 375 1.77 -3.36 -15.82
N SER A 376 1.03 -2.26 -15.63
CA SER A 376 0.29 -1.59 -16.71
C SER A 376 1.19 -1.01 -17.80
N LEU A 377 2.48 -0.78 -17.53
CA LEU A 377 3.47 -0.31 -18.50
C LEU A 377 3.73 -1.31 -19.65
N HIS A 378 3.24 -2.54 -19.55
CA HIS A 378 3.45 -3.55 -20.60
C HIS A 378 2.96 -3.07 -21.98
N HIS A 379 1.81 -2.41 -22.00
CA HIS A 379 1.18 -1.90 -23.21
C HIS A 379 1.52 -0.44 -23.52
N SER A 380 2.27 0.25 -22.65
CA SER A 380 2.63 1.65 -22.87
C SER A 380 3.66 1.81 -23.98
N LYS A 381 3.43 2.81 -24.87
CA LYS A 381 4.36 3.22 -25.93
C LYS A 381 5.39 4.26 -25.47
N SER A 382 5.61 4.40 -24.16
CA SER A 382 6.53 5.35 -23.55
C SER A 382 7.93 4.79 -23.36
N TYR A 383 8.87 5.66 -22.93
CA TYR A 383 10.20 5.27 -22.44
C TYR A 383 10.12 4.20 -21.34
N LEU A 384 9.20 4.40 -20.35
CA LEU A 384 9.03 3.45 -19.25
C LEU A 384 8.48 2.11 -19.73
N GLY A 385 7.54 2.12 -20.68
CA GLY A 385 7.01 0.90 -21.29
C GLY A 385 8.06 0.11 -22.05
N ALA A 386 8.90 0.78 -22.86
CA ALA A 386 10.01 0.14 -23.58
C ALA A 386 11.01 -0.49 -22.60
N LYS A 387 11.34 0.23 -21.52
CA LYS A 387 12.23 -0.26 -20.47
C LYS A 387 11.66 -1.47 -19.75
N TYR A 388 10.36 -1.46 -19.41
CA TYR A 388 9.68 -2.57 -18.76
C TYR A 388 9.68 -3.84 -19.63
N ARG A 389 9.27 -3.76 -20.89
CA ARG A 389 9.27 -4.91 -21.82
C ARG A 389 10.66 -5.54 -21.93
N ARG A 390 11.71 -4.70 -21.96
CA ARG A 390 13.07 -5.20 -22.00
C ARG A 390 13.52 -5.87 -20.70
N LEU A 391 13.14 -5.31 -19.55
CA LEU A 391 13.42 -5.96 -18.26
C LEU A 391 12.71 -7.31 -18.18
N ARG A 392 11.46 -7.38 -18.63
CA ARG A 392 10.67 -8.61 -18.64
C ARG A 392 11.23 -9.69 -19.57
N ALA A 393 11.88 -9.31 -20.67
CA ALA A 393 12.56 -10.26 -21.57
C ALA A 393 13.82 -10.91 -20.94
N ARG A 394 14.37 -10.32 -19.87
CA ARG A 394 15.59 -10.81 -19.20
C ARG A 394 15.37 -11.35 -17.80
N LEU A 395 14.31 -10.93 -17.14
CA LEU A 395 14.00 -11.19 -15.74
C LEU A 395 12.62 -11.82 -15.64
N ASP A 396 12.41 -12.63 -14.61
CA ASP A 396 11.08 -13.12 -14.28
C ASP A 396 10.08 -11.96 -14.07
N GLY A 397 8.82 -12.20 -14.44
CA GLY A 397 7.76 -11.18 -14.40
C GLY A 397 7.68 -10.42 -13.08
N PRO A 398 7.59 -11.07 -11.91
CA PRO A 398 7.54 -10.41 -10.61
C PRO A 398 8.79 -9.56 -10.30
N VAL A 399 9.96 -9.99 -10.76
CA VAL A 399 11.24 -9.26 -10.57
C VAL A 399 11.24 -8.01 -11.44
N ALA A 400 10.83 -8.13 -12.71
CA ALA A 400 10.72 -7.00 -13.63
C ALA A 400 9.71 -5.95 -13.14
N ILE A 401 8.53 -6.38 -12.65
CA ILE A 401 7.51 -5.51 -12.03
C ILE A 401 8.12 -4.76 -10.85
N THR A 402 8.81 -5.46 -9.95
CA THR A 402 9.40 -4.84 -8.77
C THR A 402 10.50 -3.83 -9.12
N ALA A 403 11.33 -4.14 -10.12
CA ALA A 403 12.36 -3.23 -10.62
C ALA A 403 11.76 -1.95 -11.24
N MET A 404 10.63 -2.08 -11.95
CA MET A 404 9.92 -0.90 -12.47
C MET A 404 9.19 -0.12 -11.38
N ALA A 405 8.57 -0.81 -10.41
CA ALA A 405 7.96 -0.15 -9.24
C ALA A 405 9.00 0.65 -8.44
N HIS A 406 10.20 0.12 -8.27
CA HIS A 406 11.34 0.83 -7.68
C HIS A 406 11.69 2.11 -8.46
N LEU A 407 11.70 2.04 -9.80
CA LEU A 407 11.96 3.22 -10.63
C LEU A 407 10.83 4.26 -10.50
N LEU A 408 9.55 3.82 -10.51
CA LEU A 408 8.40 4.70 -10.33
C LEU A 408 8.44 5.40 -8.95
N ALA A 409 8.79 4.67 -7.89
CA ALA A 409 8.97 5.24 -6.56
C ALA A 409 10.02 6.37 -6.56
N ARG A 410 11.16 6.16 -7.20
CA ARG A 410 12.23 7.15 -7.31
C ARG A 410 11.79 8.40 -8.10
N LEU A 411 11.03 8.20 -9.17
CA LEU A 411 10.48 9.33 -9.95
C LEU A 411 9.52 10.15 -9.10
N ILE A 412 8.57 9.49 -8.39
CA ILE A 412 7.63 10.17 -7.50
C ILE A 412 8.36 10.94 -6.40
N TYR A 413 9.37 10.32 -5.75
CA TYR A 413 10.19 11.01 -4.75
C TYR A 413 10.80 12.30 -5.32
N ARG A 414 11.42 12.23 -6.50
CA ARG A 414 12.06 13.39 -7.15
C ARG A 414 11.04 14.50 -7.46
N LEU A 415 9.88 14.13 -8.00
CA LEU A 415 8.85 15.11 -8.32
C LEU A 415 8.35 15.81 -7.04
N LEU A 416 8.01 15.05 -6.01
CA LEU A 416 7.51 15.59 -4.75
C LEU A 416 8.57 16.39 -3.98
N ARG A 417 9.84 15.97 -4.03
CA ARG A 417 10.94 16.60 -3.28
C ARG A 417 11.42 17.89 -3.92
N TYR A 418 11.52 17.91 -5.26
CA TYR A 418 12.18 18.99 -5.99
C TYR A 418 11.24 19.82 -6.87
N GLY A 419 9.93 19.51 -6.89
CA GLY A 419 8.95 20.23 -7.70
C GLY A 419 9.18 20.13 -9.21
N THR A 420 9.99 19.14 -9.66
CA THR A 420 10.33 18.99 -11.08
C THR A 420 9.17 18.36 -11.85
N GLN A 421 9.03 18.73 -13.13
CA GLN A 421 8.02 18.09 -13.99
C GLN A 421 8.60 16.85 -14.68
N TYR A 422 7.77 15.82 -14.81
CA TYR A 422 8.13 14.65 -15.60
C TYR A 422 7.88 14.89 -17.09
N HIS A 423 8.90 14.59 -17.91
CA HIS A 423 8.80 14.58 -19.36
C HIS A 423 9.17 13.19 -19.88
N ASP A 424 8.25 12.54 -20.59
CA ASP A 424 8.56 11.28 -21.27
C ASP A 424 9.48 11.56 -22.46
N LYS A 425 10.62 10.88 -22.47
CA LYS A 425 11.63 11.00 -23.56
C LYS A 425 11.32 10.12 -24.77
N GLY A 426 10.25 9.34 -24.70
CA GLY A 426 9.78 8.45 -25.76
C GLY A 426 10.61 7.17 -25.95
N VAL A 427 10.03 6.24 -26.72
CA VAL A 427 10.61 4.92 -27.02
C VAL A 427 11.91 5.04 -27.81
N GLU A 428 11.95 5.93 -28.79
CA GLU A 428 13.13 6.12 -29.66
C GLU A 428 14.37 6.57 -28.88
N HIS A 429 14.18 7.51 -27.94
CA HIS A 429 15.26 7.93 -27.05
C HIS A 429 15.77 6.75 -26.18
N TYR A 430 14.85 5.89 -25.69
CA TYR A 430 15.24 4.70 -24.94
C TYR A 430 16.05 3.74 -25.80
N GLN A 431 15.60 3.47 -27.03
CA GLN A 431 16.28 2.55 -27.94
C GLN A 431 17.69 3.04 -28.32
N ARG A 432 17.80 4.35 -28.63
CA ARG A 432 19.12 4.97 -28.92
C ARG A 432 20.06 4.85 -27.74
N LYS A 433 19.65 5.29 -26.54
CA LYS A 433 20.48 5.21 -25.33
C LYS A 433 20.86 3.77 -24.96
N TYR A 434 19.96 2.85 -25.21
CA TYR A 434 20.23 1.43 -25.00
C TYR A 434 21.28 0.91 -25.97
N ARG A 435 21.15 1.22 -27.26
CA ARG A 435 22.11 0.85 -28.31
C ARG A 435 23.52 1.41 -27.98
N GLU A 436 23.58 2.67 -27.58
CA GLU A 436 24.85 3.29 -27.13
C GLU A 436 25.47 2.51 -25.95
N THR A 437 24.66 2.12 -24.96
CA THR A 437 25.13 1.34 -23.81
C THR A 437 25.61 -0.05 -24.22
N GLN A 438 24.93 -0.72 -25.16
CA GLN A 438 25.39 -2.01 -25.71
C GLN A 438 26.71 -1.88 -26.44
N ILE A 439 26.86 -0.88 -27.31
CA ILE A 439 28.09 -0.63 -28.04
C ILE A 439 29.26 -0.36 -27.06
N LYS A 440 29.01 0.45 -26.02
CA LYS A 440 30.00 0.72 -24.96
C LYS A 440 30.43 -0.56 -24.22
N SER A 441 29.49 -1.43 -23.90
CA SER A 441 29.72 -2.72 -23.24
C SER A 441 30.53 -3.66 -24.16
N LEU A 442 30.14 -3.77 -25.43
CA LEU A 442 30.84 -4.61 -26.41
C LEU A 442 32.26 -4.12 -26.66
N LYS A 443 32.48 -2.80 -26.77
CA LYS A 443 33.82 -2.22 -26.88
C LYS A 443 34.71 -2.58 -25.68
N LYS A 444 34.14 -2.53 -24.46
CA LYS A 444 34.87 -2.92 -23.24
C LYS A 444 35.21 -4.42 -23.24
N GLN A 445 34.29 -5.28 -23.66
CA GLN A 445 34.55 -6.73 -23.78
C GLN A 445 35.59 -7.06 -24.87
N ALA A 446 35.49 -6.39 -26.03
CA ALA A 446 36.49 -6.55 -27.10
C ALA A 446 37.88 -6.15 -26.64
N ALA A 447 38.01 -5.04 -25.93
CA ALA A 447 39.28 -4.58 -25.38
C ALA A 447 39.92 -5.58 -24.38
N LEU A 448 39.11 -6.25 -23.56
CA LEU A 448 39.58 -7.31 -22.63
C LEU A 448 40.12 -8.55 -23.36
N LEU A 449 39.69 -8.76 -24.61
CA LEU A 449 40.16 -9.85 -25.48
C LEU A 449 41.24 -9.39 -26.51
N ASN A 450 41.78 -8.17 -26.36
CA ASN A 450 42.66 -7.53 -27.32
C ASN A 450 42.09 -7.40 -28.74
N MET A 451 40.76 -7.22 -28.85
CA MET A 451 40.01 -7.07 -30.10
C MET A 451 39.44 -5.65 -30.23
N GLN A 452 39.19 -5.21 -31.46
CA GLN A 452 38.50 -3.96 -31.76
C GLN A 452 37.12 -4.22 -32.36
N LEU A 453 36.15 -3.45 -31.91
CA LEU A 453 34.79 -3.49 -32.47
C LEU A 453 34.67 -2.48 -33.59
N ILE A 454 34.53 -2.98 -34.83
CA ILE A 454 34.42 -2.17 -36.05
C ILE A 454 32.99 -2.28 -36.58
N PRO A 455 32.36 -1.16 -37.01
CA PRO A 455 31.01 -1.24 -37.65
C PRO A 455 31.08 -2.10 -38.91
N ALA A 456 30.07 -2.94 -39.13
CA ALA A 456 29.96 -3.72 -40.35
C ALA A 456 29.79 -2.78 -41.57
N PRO A 457 30.53 -3.00 -42.68
CA PRO A 457 30.32 -2.20 -43.88
C PRO A 457 28.90 -2.46 -44.46
N GLY A 458 28.17 -1.42 -44.76
CA GLY A 458 26.95 -1.48 -45.55
C GLY A 458 25.58 -1.40 -44.86
N VAL A 459 25.49 -1.01 -43.55
CA VAL A 459 24.23 -0.68 -42.90
C VAL A 459 24.19 0.81 -42.57
N SER A 460 24.09 1.65 -43.59
CA SER A 460 23.63 3.02 -43.40
C SER A 460 22.11 3.02 -43.27
N LYS A 461 21.61 3.53 -42.16
CA LYS A 461 20.23 4.00 -42.03
C LYS A 461 20.19 5.48 -42.03
#